data_82ba2eaf18878bbcffb1b421dfe8b32d
#
_entry.id   82ba2eaf18878bbcffb1b421dfe8b32d
#
_cell.length_a   1.000
_cell.length_b   1.000
_cell.length_c   1.000
_cell.angle_alpha   90.00
_cell.angle_beta   90.00
_cell.angle_gamma   90.00
#
_symmetry.space_group_name_H-M   'P 1'
#
loop_
_entity.id
_entity.type
_entity.pdbx_description
1 polymer ?
#
loop_
_entity_poly.entity_id
_entity_poly.type
_entity_poly.pdbx_seq_one_letter_code
_entity_poly.pdbx_strand_id
1 'polypeptide(L)'
;MLFDHSRHEPLTICLWDKNIVEKEISLIIADIEQSLLPGVCWPTHPLDAESYFRVGPKWSAYAGAAGTIHALQILSQYGYQVSDLSNSLENIYQCFLKNPDVSVEP
;
A
#
# COMPACT_ATOMS: atom_id res chain seq x y z
N MET A 1 -20.52 -25.02 3.17
CA MET A 1 -19.18 -25.44 2.71
C MET A 1 -18.26 -24.21 2.67
N LEU A 2 -17.11 -24.31 3.28
CA LEU A 2 -16.18 -23.18 3.37
C LEU A 2 -15.52 -22.86 2.03
N PHE A 3 -15.31 -23.84 1.18
CA PHE A 3 -14.71 -23.65 -0.14
C PHE A 3 -15.79 -23.65 -1.23
N ASP A 4 -15.72 -22.65 -2.11
CA ASP A 4 -16.65 -22.50 -3.23
C ASP A 4 -15.84 -22.18 -4.50
N HIS A 5 -15.89 -23.05 -5.49
CA HIS A 5 -15.13 -22.90 -6.74
C HIS A 5 -15.44 -21.60 -7.51
N SER A 6 -16.64 -21.04 -7.33
CA SER A 6 -17.01 -19.79 -8.00
C SER A 6 -16.41 -18.55 -7.35
N ARG A 7 -15.92 -18.66 -6.12
CA ARG A 7 -15.45 -17.54 -5.28
C ARG A 7 -14.01 -17.68 -4.82
N HIS A 8 -13.46 -18.89 -4.81
CA HIS A 8 -12.15 -19.18 -4.27
C HIS A 8 -11.28 -19.89 -5.28
N GLU A 9 -10.01 -19.54 -5.30
CA GLU A 9 -9.04 -20.27 -6.10
C GLU A 9 -8.71 -21.60 -5.42
N PRO A 10 -8.53 -22.69 -6.22
CA PRO A 10 -8.10 -23.95 -5.64
C PRO A 10 -6.68 -23.85 -5.12
N LEU A 11 -6.42 -24.55 -4.01
CA LEU A 11 -5.06 -24.67 -3.49
C LEU A 11 -4.24 -25.55 -4.42
N THR A 12 -3.10 -25.03 -4.84
CA THR A 12 -2.13 -25.79 -5.62
C THR A 12 -0.84 -25.95 -4.84
N ILE A 13 -0.17 -27.09 -5.01
CA ILE A 13 1.14 -27.30 -4.39
C ILE A 13 2.15 -26.51 -5.21
N CYS A 14 2.79 -25.54 -4.57
CA CYS A 14 3.84 -24.72 -5.17
C CYS A 14 5.06 -24.75 -4.24
N LEU A 15 6.20 -25.15 -4.79
CA LEU A 15 7.44 -25.16 -4.04
C LEU A 15 7.94 -23.72 -3.86
N TRP A 16 8.47 -23.43 -2.69
CA TRP A 16 9.10 -22.14 -2.40
C TRP A 16 10.33 -21.96 -3.29
N ASP A 17 10.39 -20.85 -4.00
CA ASP A 17 11.56 -20.45 -4.79
C ASP A 17 11.94 -19.03 -4.40
N LYS A 18 13.04 -18.91 -3.67
CA LYS A 18 13.53 -17.63 -3.15
C LYS A 18 13.80 -16.63 -4.27
N ASN A 19 14.38 -17.07 -5.38
CA ASN A 19 14.75 -16.18 -6.48
C ASN A 19 13.51 -15.60 -7.17
N ILE A 20 12.48 -16.42 -7.36
CA ILE A 20 11.21 -15.96 -7.92
C ILE A 20 10.55 -14.95 -6.98
N VAL A 21 10.50 -15.24 -5.69
CA VAL A 21 9.90 -14.35 -4.69
C VAL A 21 10.62 -13.01 -4.61
N GLU A 22 11.95 -13.02 -4.58
CA GLU A 22 12.74 -11.79 -4.53
C GLU A 22 12.53 -10.94 -5.78
N LYS A 23 12.46 -11.57 -6.95
CA LYS A 23 12.17 -10.87 -8.19
C LYS A 23 10.79 -10.21 -8.17
N GLU A 24 9.77 -10.93 -7.71
CA GLU A 24 8.41 -10.40 -7.62
C GLU A 24 8.32 -9.25 -6.62
N ILE A 25 8.99 -9.34 -5.47
CA ILE A 25 9.03 -8.24 -4.51
C ILE A 25 9.68 -7.01 -5.13
N SER A 26 10.78 -7.16 -5.85
CA SER A 26 11.45 -6.05 -6.52
C SER A 26 10.56 -5.40 -7.58
N LEU A 27 9.77 -6.18 -8.31
CA LEU A 27 8.80 -5.65 -9.27
C LEU A 27 7.67 -4.89 -8.58
N ILE A 28 7.18 -5.37 -7.45
CA ILE A 28 6.17 -4.67 -6.66
C ILE A 28 6.71 -3.34 -6.15
N ILE A 29 7.93 -3.31 -5.62
CA ILE A 29 8.57 -2.07 -5.17
C ILE A 29 8.67 -1.07 -6.33
N ALA A 30 9.13 -1.51 -7.50
CA ALA A 30 9.24 -0.65 -8.67
C ALA A 30 7.88 -0.08 -9.10
N ASP A 31 6.84 -0.89 -9.08
CA ASP A 31 5.49 -0.45 -9.40
C ASP A 31 4.99 0.60 -8.40
N ILE A 32 5.20 0.37 -7.11
CA ILE A 32 4.83 1.32 -6.07
C ILE A 32 5.55 2.66 -6.29
N GLU A 33 6.85 2.64 -6.54
CA GLU A 33 7.62 3.87 -6.75
C GLU A 33 7.20 4.62 -8.02
N GLN A 34 6.91 3.90 -9.10
CA GLN A 34 6.44 4.49 -10.35
C GLN A 34 5.03 5.08 -10.23
N SER A 35 4.23 4.55 -9.33
CA SER A 35 2.84 4.99 -9.14
C SER A 35 2.72 6.16 -8.17
N LEU A 36 3.83 6.61 -7.57
CA LEU A 36 3.83 7.75 -6.65
C LEU A 36 3.52 9.04 -7.39
N LEU A 37 2.47 9.72 -6.97
CA LEU A 37 2.02 10.97 -7.57
C LEU A 37 2.29 12.15 -6.63
N PRO A 38 2.81 13.29 -7.15
CA PRO A 38 3.01 14.49 -6.34
C PRO A 38 1.70 14.97 -5.69
N GLY A 39 1.74 15.22 -4.40
CA GLY A 39 0.61 15.78 -3.66
C GLY A 39 -0.50 14.81 -3.30
N VAL A 40 -0.55 13.62 -3.90
CA VAL A 40 -1.59 12.62 -3.61
C VAL A 40 -1.01 11.26 -3.22
N CYS A 41 0.30 11.08 -3.34
CA CYS A 41 1.01 9.83 -3.10
C CYS A 41 0.50 8.72 -4.01
N TRP A 42 -0.37 7.85 -3.52
CA TRP A 42 -0.93 6.76 -4.30
C TRP A 42 -2.45 6.90 -4.39
N PRO A 43 -3.03 6.74 -5.60
CA PRO A 43 -4.48 6.84 -5.76
C PRO A 43 -5.18 5.69 -5.03
N THR A 44 -6.36 6.00 -4.49
CA THR A 44 -7.21 4.99 -3.86
C THR A 44 -7.88 4.15 -4.93
N HIS A 45 -7.84 2.81 -4.76
CA HIS A 45 -8.59 1.92 -5.64
C HIS A 45 -10.10 2.18 -5.50
N PRO A 46 -10.87 2.21 -6.61
CA PRO A 46 -12.30 2.49 -6.53
C PRO A 46 -13.09 1.57 -5.60
N LEU A 47 -12.68 0.31 -5.46
CA LEU A 47 -13.34 -0.65 -4.57
C LEU A 47 -13.03 -0.41 -3.09
N ASP A 48 -12.06 0.44 -2.78
CA ASP A 48 -11.69 0.80 -1.40
C ASP A 48 -12.34 2.10 -0.94
N ALA A 49 -13.31 2.63 -1.71
CA ALA A 49 -14.05 3.83 -1.36
C ALA A 49 -15.16 3.48 -0.36
N GLU A 50 -14.78 3.26 0.89
CA GLU A 50 -15.70 2.93 1.97
C GLU A 50 -16.45 4.17 2.46
N SER A 51 -17.70 3.97 2.94
CA SER A 51 -18.56 5.06 3.34
C SER A 51 -18.03 5.89 4.51
N TYR A 52 -17.25 5.30 5.41
CA TYR A 52 -16.68 6.01 6.55
C TYR A 52 -15.30 6.64 6.25
N PHE A 53 -14.69 6.34 5.10
CA PHE A 53 -13.51 7.04 4.64
C PHE A 53 -13.90 8.26 3.81
N ARG A 54 -13.15 9.34 3.95
CA ARG A 54 -13.34 10.51 3.12
C ARG A 54 -12.94 10.19 1.68
N VAL A 55 -13.62 10.83 0.73
CA VAL A 55 -13.26 10.73 -0.69
C VAL A 55 -11.91 11.42 -0.91
N GLY A 56 -11.07 10.81 -1.73
CA GLY A 56 -9.76 11.36 -2.09
C GLY A 56 -8.61 10.49 -1.60
N PRO A 57 -7.40 11.06 -1.59
CA PRO A 57 -6.20 10.32 -1.18
C PRO A 57 -6.29 9.82 0.26
N LYS A 58 -5.69 8.65 0.52
CA LYS A 58 -5.62 8.05 1.84
C LYS A 58 -4.21 8.21 2.40
N TRP A 59 -4.11 8.66 3.63
CA TRP A 59 -2.83 8.99 4.27
C TRP A 59 -2.46 8.04 5.41
N SER A 60 -3.46 7.39 6.01
CA SER A 60 -3.29 6.58 7.22
C SER A 60 -2.47 5.32 6.99
N ALA A 61 -2.00 4.71 8.09
CA ALA A 61 -1.28 3.44 8.04
C ALA A 61 -2.17 2.29 7.57
N TYR A 62 -3.45 2.32 7.93
CA TYR A 62 -4.38 1.24 7.59
C TYR A 62 -4.86 1.32 6.14
N ALA A 63 -5.18 2.51 5.66
CA ALA A 63 -5.88 2.68 4.38
C ALA A 63 -5.04 3.37 3.30
N GLY A 64 -3.84 3.85 3.61
CA GLY A 64 -3.17 4.73 2.66
C GLY A 64 -1.64 4.79 2.70
N ALA A 65 -1.15 5.97 2.39
CA ALA A 65 0.25 6.23 2.08
C ALA A 65 1.22 5.91 3.21
N ALA A 66 0.86 6.18 4.46
CA ALA A 66 1.74 5.89 5.59
C ALA A 66 2.00 4.40 5.74
N GLY A 67 1.00 3.55 5.50
CA GLY A 67 1.16 2.09 5.50
C GLY A 67 2.06 1.62 4.38
N THR A 68 1.91 2.16 3.19
CA THR A 68 2.75 1.83 2.04
C THR A 68 4.22 2.17 2.32
N ILE A 69 4.49 3.36 2.84
CA ILE A 69 5.86 3.79 3.16
C ILE A 69 6.44 2.92 4.27
N HIS A 70 5.66 2.57 5.28
CA HIS A 70 6.12 1.68 6.35
C HIS A 70 6.51 0.31 5.81
N ALA A 71 5.72 -0.26 4.91
CA ALA A 71 6.04 -1.53 4.25
C ALA A 71 7.35 -1.43 3.45
N LEU A 72 7.54 -0.35 2.71
CA LEU A 72 8.77 -0.12 1.96
C LEU A 72 10.00 0.00 2.88
N GLN A 73 9.85 0.65 4.03
CA GLN A 73 10.93 0.75 5.02
C GLN A 73 11.31 -0.62 5.57
N ILE A 74 10.33 -1.48 5.85
CA ILE A 74 10.58 -2.86 6.29
C ILE A 74 11.35 -3.62 5.20
N LEU A 75 10.92 -3.54 3.95
CA LEU A 75 11.59 -4.20 2.83
C LEU A 75 13.03 -3.71 2.67
N SER A 76 13.26 -2.41 2.86
CA SER A 76 14.62 -1.85 2.84
C SER A 76 15.51 -2.48 3.90
N GLN A 77 14.99 -2.77 5.09
CA GLN A 77 15.73 -3.43 6.16
C GLN A 77 16.14 -4.86 5.79
N TYR A 78 15.40 -5.50 4.89
CA TYR A 78 15.72 -6.84 4.38
C TYR A 78 16.61 -6.82 3.14
N GLY A 79 17.13 -5.65 2.76
CA GLY A 79 18.12 -5.52 1.69
C GLY A 79 17.56 -5.16 0.32
N TYR A 80 16.26 -4.90 0.20
CA TYR A 80 15.70 -4.46 -1.08
C TYR A 80 16.04 -2.99 -1.34
N GLN A 81 16.22 -2.65 -2.62
CA GLN A 81 16.46 -1.27 -3.05
C GLN A 81 15.14 -0.49 -3.01
N VAL A 82 15.09 0.52 -2.17
CA VAL A 82 13.91 1.40 -2.00
C VAL A 82 14.40 2.84 -1.97
N SER A 83 13.71 3.74 -2.68
CA SER A 83 14.02 5.16 -2.68
C SER A 83 13.84 5.78 -1.29
N ASP A 84 14.58 6.87 -1.02
CA ASP A 84 14.42 7.62 0.22
C ASP A 84 13.09 8.39 0.21
N LEU A 85 12.20 8.03 1.12
CA LEU A 85 10.87 8.59 1.23
C LEU A 85 10.68 9.48 2.47
N SER A 86 11.76 9.94 3.11
CA SER A 86 11.72 10.75 4.32
C SER A 86 10.88 12.02 4.13
N ASN A 87 11.06 12.72 3.02
CA ASN A 87 10.29 13.92 2.70
C ASN A 87 8.81 13.60 2.48
N SER A 88 8.52 12.41 1.96
CA SER A 88 7.14 11.98 1.73
C SER A 88 6.39 11.76 3.05
N LEU A 89 7.05 11.26 4.09
CA LEU A 89 6.43 11.09 5.41
C LEU A 89 5.99 12.43 5.99
N GLU A 90 6.84 13.46 5.90
CA GLU A 90 6.47 14.80 6.38
C GLU A 90 5.30 15.37 5.58
N ASN A 91 5.32 15.21 4.26
CA ASN A 91 4.23 15.67 3.40
C ASN A 91 2.91 14.96 3.72
N ILE A 92 2.95 13.65 3.98
CA ILE A 92 1.78 12.86 4.37
C ILE A 92 1.19 13.40 5.68
N TYR A 93 2.04 13.68 6.66
CA TYR A 93 1.60 14.22 7.94
C TYR A 93 0.88 15.56 7.75
N GLN A 94 1.46 16.47 6.97
CA GLN A 94 0.84 17.76 6.67
C GLN A 94 -0.47 17.61 5.91
N CYS A 95 -0.53 16.71 4.93
CA CYS A 95 -1.75 16.44 4.17
C CYS A 95 -2.85 15.86 5.07
N PHE A 96 -2.50 14.94 5.97
CA PHE A 96 -3.45 14.36 6.93
C PHE A 96 -4.04 15.43 7.84
N LEU A 97 -3.22 16.35 8.35
CA LEU A 97 -3.70 17.43 9.22
C LEU A 97 -4.72 18.33 8.51
N LYS A 98 -4.51 18.57 7.22
CA LYS A 98 -5.40 19.42 6.42
C LYS A 98 -6.67 18.69 5.96
N ASN A 99 -6.56 17.39 5.67
CA ASN A 99 -7.64 16.62 5.08
C ASN A 99 -7.56 15.16 5.51
N PRO A 100 -7.96 14.84 6.75
CA PRO A 100 -7.95 13.45 7.24
C PRO A 100 -8.76 12.54 6.34
N ASP A 101 -8.25 11.31 6.14
CA ASP A 101 -8.89 10.31 5.27
C ASP A 101 -9.99 9.51 5.95
N VAL A 102 -10.21 9.72 7.24
CA VAL A 102 -11.31 9.13 8.00
C VAL A 102 -12.14 10.23 8.64
N SER A 103 -13.45 10.01 8.77
CA SER A 103 -14.30 10.92 9.48
C SER A 103 -14.02 10.82 10.98
N VAL A 104 -13.83 11.99 11.63
CA VAL A 104 -13.63 12.09 13.09
C VAL A 104 -14.87 12.58 13.79
N GLU A 105 -15.99 12.70 13.09
CA GLU A 105 -17.25 13.12 13.67
C GLU A 105 -17.79 12.04 14.60
N PRO A 106 -18.28 12.42 15.77
CA PRO A 106 -18.87 11.47 16.71
C PRO A 106 -20.18 10.86 16.21
#